data_4d3b6ddbe84243982c0d0de648a54cf8
#
_entry.id   4d3b6ddbe84243982c0d0de648a54cf8
#
_cell.length_a   1.000
_cell.length_b   1.000
_cell.length_c   1.000
_cell.angle_alpha   90.00
_cell.angle_beta   90.00
_cell.angle_gamma   90.00
#
_symmetry.space_group_name_H-M   'P 1'
#
loop_
_entity.id
_entity.type
_entity.pdbx_description
1 polymer ?
#
loop_
_entity_poly.entity_id
_entity_poly.type
_entity_poly.pdbx_seq_one_letter_code
_entity_poly.pdbx_strand_id
1 'polypeptide(L)'
;MSLKYVIRPMTEDDTFAVELIEQGIFSLPWSQKSFADACRNQGNVYLVCEADGVIAGYCGMWTVLGEGNITNMAVSPDYRRCGIAQMLMQSMEKYGNDKNVTSYFLEVRQSNLPAIALYEKMGY
;
A
#
# COMPACT_ATOMS: atom_id res chain seq x y z
N MET A 1 3.56 -14.68 21.60
CA MET A 1 4.09 -13.30 21.46
C MET A 1 3.43 -12.62 20.28
N SER A 2 3.04 -11.38 20.45
CA SER A 2 2.48 -10.61 19.35
C SER A 2 3.61 -10.08 18.45
N LEU A 3 3.35 -10.06 17.14
CA LEU A 3 4.27 -9.47 16.19
C LEU A 3 4.28 -7.96 16.36
N LYS A 4 5.44 -7.36 16.13
CA LYS A 4 5.59 -5.92 16.15
C LYS A 4 5.47 -5.38 14.73
N TYR A 5 4.46 -4.55 14.48
CA TYR A 5 4.21 -3.95 13.17
C TYR A 5 4.69 -2.52 13.14
N VAL A 6 5.37 -2.15 12.07
CA VAL A 6 5.83 -0.78 11.82
C VAL A 6 5.41 -0.38 10.42
N ILE A 7 4.69 0.73 10.31
CA ILE A 7 4.34 1.33 9.02
C ILE A 7 5.29 2.51 8.79
N ARG A 8 5.94 2.50 7.64
CA ARG A 8 6.89 3.55 7.27
C ARG A 8 6.90 3.76 5.76
N PRO A 9 7.49 4.89 5.28
CA PRO A 9 7.65 5.09 3.85
C PRO A 9 8.46 3.97 3.21
N MET A 10 8.05 3.58 2.00
CA MET A 10 8.76 2.61 1.18
C MET A 10 10.05 3.25 0.65
N THR A 11 11.16 2.52 0.74
CA THR A 11 12.43 2.94 0.14
C THR A 11 12.78 2.06 -1.04
N GLU A 12 13.78 2.45 -1.82
CA GLU A 12 14.23 1.63 -2.94
C GLU A 12 14.70 0.25 -2.50
N ASP A 13 15.26 0.14 -1.30
CA ASP A 13 15.71 -1.15 -0.74
C ASP A 13 14.55 -2.10 -0.48
N ASP A 14 13.34 -1.59 -0.32
CA ASP A 14 12.15 -2.41 -0.07
C ASP A 14 11.55 -2.99 -1.35
N THR A 15 11.88 -2.43 -2.51
CA THR A 15 11.16 -2.71 -3.75
C THR A 15 11.30 -4.15 -4.23
N PHE A 16 12.41 -4.81 -3.93
CA PHE A 16 12.55 -6.23 -4.27
C PHE A 16 11.53 -7.10 -3.52
N ALA A 17 11.41 -6.89 -2.21
CA ALA A 17 10.45 -7.64 -1.40
C ALA A 17 9.00 -7.31 -1.79
N VAL A 18 8.73 -6.05 -2.10
CA VAL A 18 7.41 -5.61 -2.57
C VAL A 18 7.06 -6.27 -3.90
N GLU A 19 8.00 -6.34 -4.84
CA GLU A 19 7.78 -6.99 -6.12
C GLU A 19 7.44 -8.48 -5.94
N LEU A 20 8.10 -9.17 -5.01
CA LEU A 20 7.81 -10.57 -4.73
C LEU A 20 6.37 -10.77 -4.24
N ILE A 21 5.89 -9.90 -3.37
CA ILE A 21 4.49 -9.95 -2.90
C ILE A 21 3.54 -9.68 -4.07
N GLU A 22 3.84 -8.68 -4.86
CA GLU A 22 3.02 -8.29 -6.02
C GLU A 22 2.91 -9.44 -7.02
N GLN A 23 4.03 -10.09 -7.36
CA GLN A 23 4.07 -11.23 -8.29
C GLN A 23 3.28 -12.42 -7.77
N GLY A 24 3.25 -12.63 -6.45
CA GLY A 24 2.54 -13.75 -5.86
C GLY A 24 1.02 -13.56 -5.81
N ILE A 25 0.53 -12.34 -6.00
CA ILE A 25 -0.89 -12.01 -5.85
C ILE A 25 -1.53 -11.65 -7.19
N PHE A 26 -0.84 -10.90 -8.04
CA PHE A 26 -1.42 -10.32 -9.24
C PHE A 26 -0.90 -10.98 -10.52
N SER A 27 -1.79 -11.14 -11.50
CA SER A 27 -1.42 -11.72 -12.79
C SER A 27 -0.64 -10.75 -13.68
N LEU A 28 -0.83 -9.44 -13.48
CA LEU A 28 -0.10 -8.39 -14.18
C LEU A 28 0.60 -7.52 -13.14
N PRO A 29 1.67 -8.04 -12.52
CA PRO A 29 2.32 -7.33 -11.42
C PRO A 29 3.14 -6.14 -11.89
N TRP A 30 3.26 -5.13 -11.02
CA TRP A 30 4.23 -4.07 -11.20
C TRP A 30 5.64 -4.64 -11.01
N SER A 31 6.60 -4.09 -11.75
CA SER A 31 8.00 -4.45 -11.60
C SER A 31 8.66 -3.71 -10.44
N GLN A 32 9.81 -4.21 -9.99
CA GLN A 32 10.63 -3.53 -9.00
C GLN A 32 10.97 -2.11 -9.46
N LYS A 33 11.29 -1.94 -10.74
CA LYS A 33 11.59 -0.62 -11.31
C LYS A 33 10.42 0.34 -11.18
N SER A 34 9.20 -0.13 -11.45
CA SER A 34 8.01 0.71 -11.31
C SER A 34 7.82 1.19 -9.89
N PHE A 35 8.02 0.32 -8.91
CA PHE A 35 7.95 0.71 -7.50
C PHE A 35 9.05 1.70 -7.13
N ALA A 36 10.28 1.49 -7.60
CA ALA A 36 11.38 2.39 -7.33
C ALA A 36 11.14 3.78 -7.92
N ASP A 37 10.65 3.84 -9.16
CA ASP A 37 10.30 5.11 -9.81
C ASP A 37 9.20 5.83 -9.04
N ALA A 38 8.18 5.08 -8.59
CA ALA A 38 7.09 5.67 -7.81
C ALA A 38 7.57 6.25 -6.48
N CYS A 39 8.51 5.58 -5.82
CA CYS A 39 9.08 6.05 -4.55
C CYS A 39 9.86 7.35 -4.69
N ARG A 40 10.46 7.60 -5.87
CA ARG A 40 11.24 8.81 -6.12
C ARG A 40 10.40 10.05 -6.35
N ASN A 41 9.12 9.87 -6.67
CA ASN A 41 8.22 10.98 -6.95
C ASN A 41 7.67 11.55 -5.65
N GLN A 42 8.01 12.80 -5.33
CA GLN A 42 7.61 13.43 -4.07
C GLN A 42 6.10 13.64 -3.93
N GLY A 43 5.37 13.64 -5.04
CA GLY A 43 3.91 13.72 -5.02
C GLY A 43 3.23 12.42 -4.61
N ASN A 44 3.99 11.34 -4.52
CA ASN A 44 3.46 10.02 -4.19
C ASN A 44 3.61 9.69 -2.71
N VAL A 45 2.70 8.85 -2.22
CA VAL A 45 2.80 8.25 -0.88
C VAL A 45 2.86 6.74 -1.08
N TYR A 46 4.02 6.13 -0.81
CA TYR A 46 4.19 4.69 -0.85
C TYR A 46 4.69 4.23 0.51
N LEU A 47 3.97 3.28 1.09
CA LEU A 47 4.21 2.80 2.45
C LEU A 47 4.39 1.29 2.46
N VAL A 48 5.20 0.81 3.40
CA VAL A 48 5.32 -0.62 3.71
C VAL A 48 4.98 -0.86 5.16
N CYS A 49 4.51 -2.06 5.44
CA CYS A 49 4.35 -2.57 6.79
C CYS A 49 5.39 -3.64 7.04
N GLU A 50 6.24 -3.44 8.03
CA GLU A 50 7.17 -4.48 8.51
C GLU A 50 6.54 -5.22 9.67
N ALA A 51 6.66 -6.54 9.64
CA ALA A 51 6.33 -7.40 10.77
C ALA A 51 7.65 -8.04 11.24
N ASP A 52 8.18 -7.55 12.34
CA ASP A 52 9.48 -8.02 12.89
C ASP A 52 10.60 -8.02 11.85
N GLY A 53 10.71 -6.93 11.07
CA GLY A 53 11.76 -6.76 10.08
C GLY A 53 11.47 -7.36 8.71
N VAL A 54 10.32 -7.99 8.50
CA VAL A 54 9.92 -8.59 7.23
C VAL A 54 8.81 -7.74 6.62
N ILE A 55 8.91 -7.45 5.32
CA ILE A 55 7.85 -6.71 4.61
C ILE A 55 6.62 -7.61 4.51
N ALA A 56 5.55 -7.21 5.20
CA ALA A 56 4.30 -7.97 5.27
C ALA A 56 3.22 -7.43 4.34
N GLY A 57 3.32 -6.16 3.95
CA GLY A 57 2.35 -5.54 3.06
C GLY A 57 2.82 -4.17 2.61
N TYR A 58 2.08 -3.60 1.68
CA TYR A 58 2.40 -2.28 1.11
C TYR A 58 1.16 -1.62 0.53
N CYS A 59 1.24 -0.31 0.37
CA CYS A 59 0.23 0.45 -0.35
C CYS A 59 0.88 1.63 -1.06
N GLY A 60 0.20 2.15 -2.07
CA GLY A 60 0.70 3.27 -2.84
C GLY A 60 -0.41 4.17 -3.32
N MET A 61 -0.12 5.48 -3.32
CA MET A 61 -1.04 6.52 -3.75
C MET A 61 -0.24 7.62 -4.44
N TRP A 62 -0.74 8.13 -5.56
CA TRP A 62 -0.20 9.37 -6.11
C TRP A 62 -1.21 10.50 -5.91
N THR A 63 -0.68 11.71 -5.70
CA THR A 63 -1.50 12.87 -5.36
C THR A 63 -1.41 13.95 -6.44
N VAL A 64 -2.56 14.49 -6.83
CA VAL A 64 -2.67 15.57 -7.82
C VAL A 64 -3.80 16.50 -7.38
N LEU A 65 -3.48 17.77 -7.20
CA LEU A 65 -4.49 18.84 -6.98
C LEU A 65 -5.51 18.49 -5.89
N GLY A 66 -5.03 17.98 -4.76
CA GLY A 66 -5.89 17.65 -3.63
C GLY A 66 -6.56 16.28 -3.75
N GLU A 67 -6.31 15.54 -4.82
CA GLU A 67 -6.84 14.20 -5.00
C GLU A 67 -5.77 13.15 -4.71
N GLY A 68 -6.10 12.14 -3.93
CA GLY A 68 -5.26 10.97 -3.70
C GLY A 68 -5.79 9.78 -4.47
N ASN A 69 -4.96 9.22 -5.35
CA ASN A 69 -5.32 8.10 -6.20
C ASN A 69 -4.57 6.86 -5.70
N ILE A 70 -5.30 5.97 -5.04
CA ILE A 70 -4.74 4.76 -4.44
C ILE A 70 -4.68 3.69 -5.52
N THR A 71 -3.47 3.30 -5.93
CA THR A 71 -3.26 2.38 -7.05
C THR A 71 -2.77 1.01 -6.64
N ASN A 72 -2.13 0.92 -5.46
CA ASN A 72 -1.51 -0.33 -4.99
C ASN A 72 -1.90 -0.59 -3.55
N MET A 73 -2.25 -1.83 -3.26
CA MET A 73 -2.51 -2.30 -1.91
C MET A 73 -2.44 -3.82 -1.91
N ALA A 74 -1.58 -4.38 -1.09
CA ALA A 74 -1.53 -5.82 -0.91
C ALA A 74 -0.92 -6.19 0.43
N VAL A 75 -1.34 -7.34 0.95
CA VAL A 75 -0.79 -7.95 2.16
C VAL A 75 -0.34 -9.35 1.79
N SER A 76 0.88 -9.70 2.18
CA SER A 76 1.41 -11.05 1.99
C SER A 76 0.44 -12.08 2.60
N PRO A 77 0.18 -13.21 1.92
CA PRO A 77 -0.77 -14.21 2.42
C PRO A 77 -0.47 -14.70 3.84
N ASP A 78 0.80 -14.72 4.23
CA ASP A 78 1.21 -15.19 5.57
C ASP A 78 0.79 -14.23 6.68
N TYR A 79 0.42 -13.00 6.34
CA TYR A 79 0.10 -11.95 7.32
C TYR A 79 -1.33 -11.44 7.18
N ARG A 80 -2.17 -12.13 6.44
CA ARG A 80 -3.57 -11.73 6.28
C ARG A 80 -4.34 -11.94 7.59
N ARG A 81 -5.45 -11.20 7.74
CA ARG A 81 -6.31 -11.20 8.92
C ARG A 81 -5.63 -10.67 10.18
N CYS A 82 -4.53 -9.92 10.02
CA CYS A 82 -3.84 -9.27 11.11
C CYS A 82 -4.14 -7.77 11.20
N GLY A 83 -5.04 -7.25 10.36
CA GLY A 83 -5.39 -5.84 10.32
C GLY A 83 -4.38 -4.95 9.62
N ILE A 84 -3.42 -5.52 8.90
CA ILE A 84 -2.35 -4.76 8.24
C ILE A 84 -2.89 -3.84 7.15
N ALA A 85 -3.83 -4.33 6.32
CA ALA A 85 -4.40 -3.52 5.25
C ALA A 85 -5.10 -2.28 5.81
N GLN A 86 -5.85 -2.44 6.90
CA GLN A 86 -6.52 -1.32 7.55
C GLN A 86 -5.52 -0.32 8.13
N MET A 87 -4.45 -0.81 8.75
CA MET A 87 -3.37 0.05 9.28
C MET A 87 -2.69 0.83 8.16
N LEU A 88 -2.42 0.17 7.02
CA LEU A 88 -1.83 0.82 5.86
C LEU A 88 -2.73 1.93 5.32
N MET A 89 -4.03 1.66 5.18
CA MET A 89 -4.98 2.66 4.69
C MET A 89 -5.10 3.85 5.64
N GLN A 90 -5.16 3.62 6.94
CA GLN A 90 -5.22 4.69 7.92
C GLN A 90 -3.96 5.56 7.89
N SER A 91 -2.79 4.92 7.76
CA SER A 91 -1.53 5.63 7.65
C SER A 91 -1.45 6.43 6.35
N MET A 92 -1.94 5.87 5.25
CA MET A 92 -1.97 6.55 3.96
C MET A 92 -2.83 7.82 4.01
N GLU A 93 -3.99 7.75 4.66
CA GLU A 93 -4.85 8.92 4.83
C GLU A 93 -4.15 10.00 5.66
N LYS A 94 -3.42 9.60 6.69
CA LYS A 94 -2.66 10.52 7.51
C LYS A 94 -1.58 11.25 6.71
N TYR A 95 -0.81 10.50 5.90
CA TYR A 95 0.17 11.12 5.01
C TYR A 95 -0.49 11.99 3.95
N GLY A 96 -1.64 11.56 3.42
CA GLY A 96 -2.41 12.32 2.45
C GLY A 96 -2.89 13.66 3.03
N ASN A 97 -3.38 13.64 4.27
CA ASN A 97 -3.81 14.86 4.93
C ASN A 97 -2.66 15.86 5.09
N ASP A 98 -1.44 15.36 5.37
CA ASP A 98 -0.25 16.20 5.45
C ASP A 98 0.11 16.82 4.08
N LYS A 99 -0.36 16.23 2.98
CA LYS A 99 -0.18 16.74 1.61
C LYS A 99 -1.41 17.47 1.09
N ASN A 100 -2.33 17.82 1.97
CA ASN A 100 -3.58 18.54 1.65
C ASN A 100 -4.51 17.76 0.71
N VAL A 101 -4.51 16.44 0.80
CA VAL A 101 -5.46 15.60 0.07
C VAL A 101 -6.82 15.70 0.73
N THR A 102 -7.84 16.01 -0.07
CA THR A 102 -9.22 16.18 0.40
C THR A 102 -10.17 15.12 -0.17
N SER A 103 -9.78 14.44 -1.24
CA SER A 103 -10.58 13.41 -1.87
C SER A 103 -9.71 12.22 -2.22
N TYR A 104 -10.22 11.01 -1.99
CA TYR A 104 -9.50 9.76 -2.26
C TYR A 104 -10.24 8.94 -3.30
N PHE A 105 -9.52 8.44 -4.28
CA PHE A 105 -10.05 7.58 -5.34
C PHE A 105 -9.30 6.25 -5.33
N LEU A 106 -10.04 5.18 -5.60
CA LEU A 106 -9.48 3.83 -5.59
C LEU A 106 -9.47 3.23 -6.98
N GLU A 107 -8.32 2.70 -7.39
CA GLU A 107 -8.23 1.79 -8.52
C GLU A 107 -8.01 0.39 -7.95
N VAL A 108 -9.04 -0.46 -8.04
CA VAL A 108 -8.96 -1.81 -7.51
C VAL A 108 -9.08 -2.79 -8.65
N ARG A 109 -8.15 -3.73 -8.73
CA ARG A 109 -8.24 -4.82 -9.70
C ARG A 109 -9.43 -5.70 -9.35
N GLN A 110 -10.23 -6.08 -10.36
CA GLN A 110 -11.44 -6.87 -10.15
C GLN A 110 -11.18 -8.18 -9.39
N SER A 111 -10.01 -8.76 -9.58
CA SER A 111 -9.62 -10.00 -8.92
C SER A 111 -9.24 -9.81 -7.45
N ASN A 112 -9.11 -8.58 -6.97
CA ASN A 112 -8.68 -8.31 -5.60
C ASN A 112 -9.89 -8.14 -4.68
N LEU A 113 -10.67 -9.23 -4.51
CA LEU A 113 -11.89 -9.23 -3.71
C LEU A 113 -11.64 -8.86 -2.24
N PRO A 114 -10.58 -9.32 -1.57
CA PRO A 114 -10.31 -8.91 -0.18
C PRO A 114 -10.10 -7.40 -0.04
N ALA A 115 -9.44 -6.76 -1.00
CA ALA A 115 -9.23 -5.31 -0.98
C ALA A 115 -10.54 -4.57 -1.19
N ILE A 116 -11.38 -5.03 -2.13
CA ILE A 116 -12.70 -4.43 -2.38
C ILE A 116 -13.55 -4.48 -1.11
N ALA A 117 -13.60 -5.62 -0.45
CA ALA A 117 -14.37 -5.78 0.78
C ALA A 117 -13.87 -4.84 1.89
N LEU A 118 -12.55 -4.69 2.02
CA LEU A 118 -11.96 -3.78 2.99
C LEU A 118 -12.35 -2.34 2.70
N TYR A 119 -12.25 -1.93 1.43
CA TYR A 119 -12.54 -0.56 1.03
C TYR A 119 -14.01 -0.22 1.28
N GLU A 120 -14.92 -1.13 0.98
CA GLU A 120 -16.34 -0.95 1.27
C GLU A 120 -16.57 -0.78 2.78
N LYS A 121 -15.91 -1.61 3.59
CA LYS A 121 -16.00 -1.54 5.06
C LYS A 121 -15.51 -0.19 5.58
N MET A 122 -14.50 0.40 4.95
CA MET A 122 -13.94 1.68 5.36
C MET A 122 -14.67 2.89 4.77
N GLY A 123 -15.72 2.68 3.95
CA GLY A 123 -16.53 3.75 3.40
C GLY A 123 -16.06 4.30 2.06
N TYR A 124 -15.25 3.57 1.35
CA TYR A 124 -14.80 3.96 0.01
C TYR A 124 -15.74 3.48 -1.08
#